data_525ca62df4bec82338c78d4ea64ef2ad
#
_entry.id   525ca62df4bec82338c78d4ea64ef2ad
#
_cell.length_a   1.000
_cell.length_b   1.000
_cell.length_c   1.000
_cell.angle_alpha   90.00
_cell.angle_beta   90.00
_cell.angle_gamma   90.00
#
_symmetry.space_group_name_H-M   'P 1'
#
loop_
_entity.id
_entity.type
_entity.pdbx_description
1 polymer ?
#
loop_
_entity_poly.entity_id
_entity_poly.type
_entity_poly.pdbx_seq_one_letter_code
_entity_poly.pdbx_strand_id
1 'polypeptide(L)'
;MTSKTSADLPATAPAVAGTSAFVLVYHRSPFDEKIDADGTRHWVDQKSPNGIIPTLRNLFRSQRSGTWVAWRRQDEEGPSDDELVQMDPPNDFMLRRLPLTTKQISSFYHVTSKESFWPILHSFPSHFSVDNSDWCIFEEVNASFARA
;
A
#
# COMPACT_ATOMS: atom_id res chain seq x y z
N MET A 1 -45.35 -8.91 35.43
CA MET A 1 -44.91 -9.30 34.08
C MET A 1 -44.06 -8.16 33.55
N THR A 2 -42.77 -8.26 33.72
CA THR A 2 -41.80 -7.24 33.27
C THR A 2 -40.91 -7.85 32.18
N SER A 3 -41.13 -7.38 30.97
CA SER A 3 -40.41 -7.80 29.78
C SER A 3 -38.99 -7.18 29.80
N LYS A 4 -37.99 -8.03 29.77
CA LYS A 4 -36.56 -7.67 29.76
C LYS A 4 -36.17 -7.51 28.31
N THR A 5 -35.95 -6.25 27.90
CA THR A 5 -35.39 -5.90 26.58
C THR A 5 -33.91 -6.29 26.58
N SER A 6 -33.55 -7.24 25.75
CA SER A 6 -32.17 -7.60 25.45
C SER A 6 -31.55 -6.50 24.63
N ALA A 7 -30.53 -5.85 25.14
CA ALA A 7 -29.73 -4.89 24.38
C ALA A 7 -28.79 -5.65 23.46
N ASP A 8 -28.96 -5.48 22.17
CA ASP A 8 -28.00 -5.91 21.14
C ASP A 8 -26.67 -5.16 21.35
N LEU A 9 -25.66 -5.90 21.69
CA LEU A 9 -24.27 -5.42 21.69
C LEU A 9 -23.81 -5.30 20.22
N PRO A 10 -23.15 -4.20 19.84
CA PRO A 10 -22.61 -4.08 18.51
C PRO A 10 -21.56 -5.18 18.29
N ALA A 11 -21.61 -5.80 17.12
CA ALA A 11 -20.66 -6.80 16.67
C ALA A 11 -19.24 -6.24 16.77
N THR A 12 -18.45 -6.84 17.62
CA THR A 12 -17.03 -6.54 17.79
C THR A 12 -16.34 -6.81 16.45
N ALA A 13 -15.75 -5.78 15.86
CA ALA A 13 -14.89 -5.94 14.69
C ALA A 13 -13.83 -7.01 14.99
N PRO A 14 -13.49 -7.88 14.03
CA PRO A 14 -12.50 -8.92 14.27
C PRO A 14 -11.16 -8.25 14.65
N ALA A 15 -10.67 -8.59 15.82
CA ALA A 15 -9.34 -8.23 16.27
C ALA A 15 -8.33 -8.82 15.28
N VAL A 16 -7.71 -7.98 14.46
CA VAL A 16 -6.56 -8.36 13.63
C VAL A 16 -5.36 -8.49 14.57
N ALA A 17 -5.32 -9.57 15.31
CA ALA A 17 -4.17 -9.97 16.07
C ALA A 17 -3.37 -10.97 15.24
N GLY A 18 -2.50 -10.45 14.38
CA GLY A 18 -1.52 -11.24 13.68
C GLY A 18 -0.29 -10.38 13.47
N THR A 19 0.70 -10.48 14.34
CA THR A 19 2.04 -10.01 14.02
C THR A 19 2.52 -10.80 12.81
N SER A 20 2.47 -10.20 11.63
CA SER A 20 3.04 -10.81 10.43
C SER A 20 4.52 -11.03 10.68
N ALA A 21 4.98 -12.28 10.58
CA ALA A 21 6.39 -12.61 10.70
C ALA A 21 7.23 -12.03 9.54
N PHE A 22 6.57 -11.66 8.44
CA PHE A 22 7.20 -11.11 7.25
C PHE A 22 6.43 -9.89 6.74
N VAL A 23 7.10 -8.77 6.61
CA VAL A 23 6.56 -7.52 6.05
C VAL A 23 7.39 -7.10 4.86
N LEU A 24 6.75 -6.93 3.71
CA LEU A 24 7.35 -6.38 2.50
C LEU A 24 6.80 -4.98 2.27
N VAL A 25 7.67 -3.98 2.32
CA VAL A 25 7.32 -2.61 1.95
C VAL A 25 7.79 -2.34 0.53
N TYR A 26 6.84 -2.18 -0.38
CA TYR A 26 7.13 -1.80 -1.75
C TYR A 26 6.04 -0.86 -2.26
N HIS A 27 6.44 0.28 -2.80
CA HIS A 27 5.54 1.38 -3.11
C HIS A 27 4.37 1.00 -4.03
N ARG A 28 4.48 -0.01 -4.87
CA ARG A 28 3.41 -0.47 -5.77
C ARG A 28 2.67 -1.66 -5.19
N SER A 29 1.37 -1.69 -5.44
CA SER A 29 0.54 -2.87 -5.20
C SER A 29 1.02 -4.06 -6.04
N PRO A 30 0.94 -5.30 -5.53
CA PRO A 30 1.25 -6.51 -6.30
C PRO A 30 0.23 -6.83 -7.38
N PHE A 31 -0.97 -6.24 -7.30
CA PHE A 31 -2.09 -6.43 -8.22
C PHE A 31 -2.71 -5.09 -8.60
N ASP A 32 -3.31 -5.05 -9.78
CA ASP A 32 -4.18 -3.95 -10.19
C ASP A 32 -5.60 -4.22 -9.70
N GLU A 33 -6.24 -3.20 -9.18
CA GLU A 33 -7.64 -3.22 -8.80
C GLU A 33 -8.51 -2.91 -10.02
N LYS A 34 -9.54 -3.71 -10.24
CA LYS A 34 -10.61 -3.42 -11.20
C LYS A 34 -11.94 -3.45 -10.49
N ILE A 35 -12.77 -2.47 -10.79
CA ILE A 35 -14.14 -2.36 -10.30
C ILE A 35 -15.05 -2.49 -11.49
N ASP A 36 -15.93 -3.48 -11.48
CA ASP A 36 -16.92 -3.70 -12.52
C ASP A 36 -18.07 -2.68 -12.41
N ALA A 37 -18.94 -2.65 -13.42
CA ALA A 37 -20.06 -1.73 -13.48
C ALA A 37 -21.09 -1.93 -12.34
N ASP A 38 -21.11 -3.11 -11.72
CA ASP A 38 -21.94 -3.44 -10.56
C ASP A 38 -21.29 -3.11 -9.21
N GLY A 39 -20.05 -2.56 -9.23
CA GLY A 39 -19.26 -2.24 -8.04
C GLY A 39 -18.44 -3.41 -7.50
N THR A 40 -18.45 -4.58 -8.15
CA THR A 40 -17.66 -5.73 -7.73
C THR A 40 -16.18 -5.46 -7.98
N ARG A 41 -15.35 -5.71 -6.95
CA ARG A 41 -13.91 -5.51 -6.98
C ARG A 41 -13.18 -6.80 -7.36
N HIS A 42 -12.26 -6.70 -8.30
CA HIS A 42 -11.39 -7.78 -8.74
C HIS A 42 -9.92 -7.38 -8.68
N TRP A 43 -9.08 -8.33 -8.29
CA TRP A 43 -7.64 -8.18 -8.30
C TRP A 43 -7.05 -8.92 -9.50
N VAL A 44 -6.35 -8.21 -10.36
CA VAL A 44 -5.76 -8.77 -11.57
C VAL A 44 -4.25 -8.60 -11.56
N ASP A 45 -3.55 -9.53 -12.18
CA ASP A 45 -2.11 -9.43 -12.35
C ASP A 45 -1.73 -8.18 -13.13
N GLN A 46 -0.75 -7.45 -12.62
CA GLN A 46 -0.20 -6.29 -13.33
C GLN A 46 0.43 -6.73 -14.64
N LYS A 47 0.12 -6.03 -15.72
CA LYS A 47 0.78 -6.19 -17.03
C LYS A 47 2.16 -5.52 -17.03
N SER A 48 2.96 -5.67 -15.98
CA SER A 48 4.27 -5.04 -15.90
C SER A 48 5.31 -5.96 -16.52
N PRO A 49 6.08 -5.50 -17.50
CA PRO A 49 7.22 -6.25 -18.03
C PRO A 49 8.39 -6.33 -17.03
N ASN A 50 8.36 -5.52 -15.97
CA ASN A 50 9.43 -5.47 -14.98
C ASN A 50 9.28 -6.60 -13.97
N GLY A 51 10.21 -7.52 -13.96
CA GLY A 51 10.21 -8.74 -13.15
C GLY A 51 10.26 -8.54 -11.63
N ILE A 52 10.33 -7.29 -11.11
CA ILE A 52 10.46 -7.06 -9.67
C ILE A 52 9.22 -7.49 -8.89
N ILE A 53 8.01 -7.13 -9.34
CA ILE A 53 6.77 -7.50 -8.65
C ILE A 53 6.57 -9.01 -8.61
N PRO A 54 6.68 -9.77 -9.73
CA PRO A 54 6.64 -11.24 -9.69
C PRO A 54 7.71 -11.83 -8.77
N THR A 55 8.93 -11.27 -8.78
CA THR A 55 10.02 -11.72 -7.90
C THR A 55 9.67 -11.52 -6.43
N LEU A 56 9.17 -10.34 -6.05
CA LEU A 56 8.76 -10.04 -4.69
C LEU A 56 7.55 -10.88 -4.25
N ARG A 57 6.58 -11.13 -5.13
CA ARG A 57 5.45 -12.03 -4.85
C ARG A 57 5.89 -13.46 -4.55
N ASN A 58 6.96 -13.93 -5.18
CA ASN A 58 7.50 -15.25 -4.90
C ASN A 58 8.03 -15.41 -3.46
N LEU A 59 8.39 -14.32 -2.79
CA LEU A 59 8.78 -14.36 -1.38
C LEU A 59 7.62 -14.82 -0.48
N PHE A 60 6.38 -14.43 -0.80
CA PHE A 60 5.20 -14.86 -0.05
C PHE A 60 4.84 -16.33 -0.29
N ARG A 61 5.21 -16.89 -1.42
CA ARG A 61 5.01 -18.33 -1.70
C ARG A 61 5.91 -19.21 -0.85
N SER A 62 7.07 -18.72 -0.45
CA SER A 62 8.01 -19.40 0.45
C SER A 62 7.72 -19.13 1.93
N GLN A 63 7.04 -18.02 2.24
CA GLN A 63 6.60 -17.64 3.57
C GLN A 63 5.10 -17.86 3.68
N ARG A 64 4.65 -18.52 4.74
CA ARG A 64 3.23 -18.93 4.88
C ARG A 64 2.27 -17.80 5.22
N SER A 65 2.77 -16.64 5.64
CA SER A 65 1.96 -15.48 5.93
C SER A 65 2.82 -14.22 5.94
N GLY A 66 2.23 -13.09 5.61
CA GLY A 66 2.94 -11.82 5.62
C GLY A 66 2.04 -10.65 5.25
N THR A 67 2.61 -9.47 5.24
CA THR A 67 1.92 -8.26 4.81
C THR A 67 2.72 -7.55 3.73
N TRP A 68 2.08 -7.25 2.62
CA TRP A 68 2.61 -6.36 1.60
C TRP A 68 2.06 -4.96 1.85
N VAL A 69 2.94 -3.99 2.09
CA VAL A 69 2.57 -2.58 2.27
C VAL A 69 2.85 -1.82 0.98
N ALA A 70 1.83 -1.17 0.43
CA ALA A 70 1.92 -0.40 -0.80
C ALA A 70 1.08 0.89 -0.68
N TRP A 71 1.22 1.81 -1.62
CA TRP A 71 0.26 2.90 -1.72
C TRP A 71 -0.93 2.53 -2.63
N ARG A 72 -2.02 3.26 -2.46
CA ARG A 72 -3.07 3.46 -3.47
C ARG A 72 -3.22 4.94 -3.76
N ARG A 73 -3.65 5.28 -4.96
CA ARG A 73 -4.02 6.66 -5.25
C ARG A 73 -5.28 7.00 -4.48
N GLN A 74 -5.24 8.09 -3.74
CA GLN A 74 -6.41 8.66 -3.12
C GLN A 74 -7.07 9.58 -4.13
N ASP A 75 -8.29 9.26 -4.54
CA ASP A 75 -9.16 10.17 -5.25
C ASP A 75 -9.85 11.11 -4.24
N GLU A 76 -10.26 12.30 -4.67
CA GLU A 76 -10.80 13.33 -3.77
C GLU A 76 -12.04 12.86 -2.99
N GLU A 77 -12.81 11.93 -3.54
CA GLU A 77 -14.02 11.36 -2.95
C GLU A 77 -13.80 9.97 -2.29
N GLY A 78 -12.59 9.45 -2.35
CA GLY A 78 -12.26 8.12 -1.84
C GLY A 78 -11.96 8.11 -0.34
N PRO A 79 -11.97 6.92 0.30
CA PRO A 79 -11.63 6.80 1.71
C PRO A 79 -10.20 7.28 1.97
N SER A 80 -10.03 8.04 3.05
CA SER A 80 -8.74 8.59 3.50
C SER A 80 -7.95 7.62 4.37
N ASP A 81 -8.57 6.53 4.81
CA ASP A 81 -7.96 5.58 5.73
C ASP A 81 -7.16 4.50 5.00
N ASP A 82 -6.21 3.90 5.71
CA ASP A 82 -5.50 2.72 5.24
C ASP A 82 -6.48 1.59 4.96
N GLU A 83 -6.25 0.89 3.88
CA GLU A 83 -7.03 -0.28 3.50
C GLU A 83 -6.24 -1.55 3.75
N LEU A 84 -6.85 -2.52 4.42
CA LEU A 84 -6.27 -3.84 4.66
C LEU A 84 -7.13 -4.89 3.96
N VAL A 85 -6.53 -5.62 3.01
CA VAL A 85 -7.20 -6.61 2.17
C VAL A 85 -6.52 -7.96 2.33
N GLN A 86 -7.30 -9.00 2.65
CA GLN A 86 -6.81 -10.37 2.56
C GLN A 86 -6.78 -10.79 1.09
N MET A 87 -5.62 -11.21 0.62
CA MET A 87 -5.48 -11.75 -0.74
C MET A 87 -5.81 -13.24 -0.74
N ASP A 88 -6.69 -13.63 -1.66
CA ASP A 88 -7.14 -15.01 -1.80
C ASP A 88 -6.04 -15.95 -2.31
N PRO A 89 -6.10 -17.25 -1.97
CA PRO A 89 -5.19 -18.26 -2.52
C PRO A 89 -5.10 -18.19 -4.06
N PRO A 90 -3.90 -18.40 -4.64
CA PRO A 90 -2.67 -18.89 -4.00
C PRO A 90 -1.80 -17.83 -3.31
N ASN A 91 -2.30 -16.62 -3.10
CA ASN A 91 -1.49 -15.48 -2.66
C ASN A 91 -1.31 -15.42 -1.14
N ASP A 92 -2.30 -15.82 -0.36
CA ASP A 92 -2.31 -15.95 1.11
C ASP A 92 -1.42 -14.94 1.88
N PHE A 93 -1.62 -13.65 1.62
CA PHE A 93 -0.98 -12.56 2.36
C PHE A 93 -1.93 -11.37 2.51
N MET A 94 -1.65 -10.50 3.48
CA MET A 94 -2.37 -9.25 3.66
C MET A 94 -1.78 -8.17 2.76
N LEU A 95 -2.62 -7.45 2.04
CA LEU A 95 -2.24 -6.24 1.32
C LEU A 95 -2.71 -5.01 2.10
N ARG A 96 -1.77 -4.22 2.61
CA ARG A 96 -2.05 -2.93 3.22
C ARG A 96 -1.77 -1.81 2.23
N ARG A 97 -2.78 -0.98 1.98
CA ARG A 97 -2.70 0.11 0.99
C ARG A 97 -2.87 1.47 1.68
N LEU A 98 -1.84 2.28 1.61
CA LEU A 98 -1.82 3.64 2.14
C LEU A 98 -2.41 4.61 1.11
N PRO A 99 -3.37 5.45 1.47
CA PRO A 99 -3.91 6.46 0.57
C PRO A 99 -2.88 7.59 0.39
N LEU A 100 -2.44 7.81 -0.83
CA LEU A 100 -1.57 8.92 -1.19
C LEU A 100 -2.21 9.78 -2.28
N THR A 101 -2.20 11.08 -2.08
CA THR A 101 -2.64 12.04 -3.08
C THR A 101 -1.72 12.04 -4.30
N THR A 102 -2.21 12.50 -5.42
CA THR A 102 -1.39 12.67 -6.64
C THR A 102 -0.15 13.54 -6.39
N LYS A 103 -0.27 14.58 -5.56
CA LYS A 103 0.85 15.44 -5.17
C LYS A 103 1.90 14.65 -4.37
N GLN A 104 1.49 13.87 -3.37
CA GLN A 104 2.41 13.04 -2.58
C GLN A 104 3.12 12.00 -3.43
N ILE A 105 2.41 11.33 -4.34
CA ILE A 105 3.01 10.35 -5.25
C ILE A 105 4.02 11.03 -6.19
N SER A 106 3.67 12.19 -6.76
CA SER A 106 4.56 12.94 -7.64
C SER A 106 5.83 13.36 -6.91
N SER A 107 5.70 14.02 -5.78
CA SER A 107 6.82 14.51 -4.98
C SER A 107 7.71 13.37 -4.47
N PHE A 108 7.12 12.33 -3.88
CA PHE A 108 7.86 11.18 -3.34
C PHE A 108 8.56 10.37 -4.43
N TYR A 109 7.83 9.97 -5.47
CA TYR A 109 8.34 9.01 -6.44
C TYR A 109 9.01 9.68 -7.65
N HIS A 110 8.34 10.64 -8.29
CA HIS A 110 8.88 11.23 -9.51
C HIS A 110 9.99 12.24 -9.20
N VAL A 111 9.75 13.19 -8.32
CA VAL A 111 10.73 14.26 -8.02
C VAL A 111 11.86 13.70 -7.14
N THR A 112 11.55 13.31 -5.90
CA THR A 112 12.61 12.97 -4.95
C THR A 112 13.33 11.67 -5.30
N SER A 113 12.59 10.59 -5.60
CA SER A 113 13.23 9.30 -5.87
C SER A 113 13.89 9.24 -7.25
N LYS A 114 13.19 9.65 -8.31
CA LYS A 114 13.69 9.51 -9.68
C LYS A 114 14.55 10.66 -10.18
N GLU A 115 14.15 11.90 -9.91
CA GLU A 115 14.86 13.06 -10.46
C GLU A 115 15.99 13.51 -9.54
N SER A 116 15.94 13.18 -8.24
CA SER A 116 16.97 13.56 -7.29
C SER A 116 17.89 12.40 -6.90
N PHE A 117 17.37 11.36 -6.23
CA PHE A 117 18.22 10.27 -5.73
C PHE A 117 18.74 9.34 -6.82
N TRP A 118 17.92 9.00 -7.81
CA TRP A 118 18.33 8.07 -8.86
C TRP A 118 19.57 8.55 -9.63
N PRO A 119 19.71 9.84 -10.04
CA PRO A 119 20.93 10.34 -10.64
C PRO A 119 22.15 10.19 -9.76
N ILE A 120 22.06 10.48 -8.45
CA ILE A 120 23.19 10.31 -7.51
C ILE A 120 23.64 8.86 -7.48
N LEU A 121 22.71 7.94 -7.32
CA LEU A 121 22.99 6.50 -7.26
C LEU A 121 23.61 5.96 -8.56
N HIS A 122 23.43 6.67 -9.68
CA HIS A 122 24.03 6.33 -10.97
C HIS A 122 25.23 7.21 -11.34
N SER A 123 25.83 7.86 -10.36
CA SER A 123 27.03 8.69 -10.52
C SER A 123 26.85 9.96 -11.36
N PHE A 124 25.65 10.54 -11.33
CA PHE A 124 25.32 11.83 -11.96
C PHE A 124 24.98 12.91 -10.90
N PRO A 125 25.90 13.27 -9.98
CA PRO A 125 25.59 14.18 -8.88
C PRO A 125 25.21 15.60 -9.31
N SER A 126 25.62 16.02 -10.51
CA SER A 126 25.27 17.33 -11.08
C SER A 126 23.79 17.49 -11.39
N HIS A 127 23.04 16.40 -11.46
CA HIS A 127 21.58 16.38 -11.65
C HIS A 127 20.79 16.37 -10.34
N PHE A 128 21.46 16.38 -9.20
CA PHE A 128 20.80 16.42 -7.92
C PHE A 128 20.14 17.78 -7.68
N SER A 129 18.84 17.76 -7.51
CA SER A 129 18.06 18.92 -7.09
C SER A 129 16.90 18.43 -6.23
N VAL A 130 16.76 18.96 -5.04
CA VAL A 130 15.62 18.70 -4.15
C VAL A 130 15.10 20.04 -3.63
N ASP A 131 13.83 20.27 -3.81
CA ASP A 131 13.13 21.36 -3.14
C ASP A 131 12.77 20.94 -1.71
N ASN A 132 12.82 21.90 -0.77
CA ASN A 132 12.51 21.59 0.63
C ASN A 132 11.06 21.12 0.83
N SER A 133 10.12 21.56 0.03
CA SER A 133 8.73 21.11 0.09
C SER A 133 8.59 19.64 -0.35
N ASP A 134 9.31 19.24 -1.38
CA ASP A 134 9.34 17.85 -1.85
C ASP A 134 10.04 16.94 -0.83
N TRP A 135 11.09 17.44 -0.18
CA TRP A 135 11.75 16.71 0.89
C TRP A 135 10.83 16.47 2.08
N CYS A 136 10.10 17.47 2.55
CA CYS A 136 9.13 17.30 3.63
C CYS A 136 8.05 16.25 3.27
N ILE A 137 7.53 16.29 2.05
CA ILE A 137 6.56 15.29 1.59
C ILE A 137 7.19 13.90 1.53
N PHE A 138 8.45 13.78 1.10
CA PHE A 138 9.17 12.51 1.07
C PHE A 138 9.32 11.91 2.48
N GLU A 139 9.67 12.71 3.48
CA GLU A 139 9.76 12.28 4.87
C GLU A 139 8.38 11.86 5.42
N GLU A 140 7.33 12.64 5.14
CA GLU A 140 5.96 12.35 5.55
C GLU A 140 5.46 11.00 4.99
N VAL A 141 5.68 10.76 3.70
CA VAL A 141 5.29 9.51 3.04
C VAL A 141 6.06 8.32 3.62
N ASN A 142 7.38 8.45 3.83
CA ASN A 142 8.17 7.39 4.48
C ASN A 142 7.69 7.12 5.91
N ALA A 143 7.37 8.17 6.67
CA ALA A 143 6.81 8.01 8.01
C ALA A 143 5.45 7.30 8.00
N SER A 144 4.64 7.50 6.95
CA SER A 144 3.38 6.77 6.77
C SER A 144 3.61 5.28 6.50
N PHE A 145 4.56 4.95 5.63
CA PHE A 145 4.96 3.55 5.41
C PHE A 145 5.52 2.89 6.68
N ALA A 146 6.27 3.63 7.49
CA ALA A 146 6.84 3.11 8.73
C ALA A 146 5.80 2.84 9.83
N ARG A 147 4.66 3.55 9.80
CA ARG A 147 3.55 3.34 10.75
C ARG A 147 2.59 2.23 10.32
N ALA A 148 2.60 1.87 9.06
CA ALA A 148 1.73 0.84 8.49
C ALA A 148 2.17 -0.57 8.91
#